data_2520ed2e71c1199545d12b8d3ba7771d
#
_entry.id   2520ed2e71c1199545d12b8d3ba7771d
#
_cell.length_a   1.000
_cell.length_b   1.000
_cell.length_c   1.000
_cell.angle_alpha   90.00
_cell.angle_beta   90.00
_cell.angle_gamma   90.00
#
_symmetry.space_group_name_H-M   'P 1'
#
loop_
_entity.id
_entity.type
_entity.pdbx_description
1 polymer ?
#
loop_
_entity_poly.entity_id
_entity_poly.type
_entity_poly.pdbx_seq_one_letter_code
_entity_poly.pdbx_strand_id
1 'polypeptide(L)'
;MNILILSCGTRNKVVQYFKDAVGPSGKVFVTDCSPYAPALYDADSFCIVPRMTEPGYIDEIITICKNERIDGVLSLIDPELSLLAQYKKDFEAVGTTVIGSSYMLCEMALDKWAMYNWLTEHGYHCAKTYVQFSAFEQALADGEVAFPVFVKPRFGSASLHISKAEDMETAAFLFQHQPDMIIQEFLNGQEIGADVYTDMLSGHVVAAFTKNKLVMRAGETDKAISFKDEQLFALIS
;
A
#
# COMPACT_ATOMS: atom_id res chain seq x y z
N MET A 1 7.74 24.47 -7.85
CA MET A 1 6.84 23.31 -7.76
C MET A 1 6.46 23.08 -6.30
N ASN A 2 5.17 23.00 -6.00
CA ASN A 2 4.64 22.79 -4.67
C ASN A 2 4.08 21.37 -4.56
N ILE A 3 4.51 20.61 -3.57
CA ILE A 3 4.07 19.22 -3.35
C ILE A 3 3.33 19.13 -2.02
N LEU A 4 2.22 18.41 -2.02
CA LEU A 4 1.46 18.09 -0.81
C LEU A 4 1.57 16.59 -0.51
N ILE A 5 2.04 16.26 0.69
CA ILE A 5 2.13 14.90 1.20
C ILE A 5 1.08 14.72 2.29
N LEU A 6 0.14 13.81 2.07
CA LEU A 6 -0.95 13.52 3.00
C LEU A 6 -0.51 12.49 4.05
N SER A 7 -1.17 12.52 5.22
CA SER A 7 -0.97 11.55 6.31
C SER A 7 0.51 11.29 6.59
N CYS A 8 1.27 12.38 6.78
CA CYS A 8 2.73 12.33 6.82
C CYS A 8 3.30 11.54 8.01
N GLY A 9 2.56 11.47 9.14
CA GLY A 9 2.92 10.64 10.30
C GLY A 9 4.35 10.85 10.79
N THR A 10 5.13 9.77 10.80
CA THR A 10 6.54 9.73 11.22
C THR A 10 7.53 9.74 10.05
N ARG A 11 7.08 10.07 8.85
CA ARG A 11 7.86 9.92 7.61
C ARG A 11 8.72 11.16 7.30
N ASN A 12 9.43 11.65 8.31
CA ASN A 12 10.32 12.83 8.25
C ASN A 12 11.29 12.78 7.06
N LYS A 13 11.90 11.60 6.83
CA LYS A 13 12.86 11.44 5.72
C LYS A 13 12.21 11.62 4.35
N VAL A 14 10.98 11.18 4.17
CA VAL A 14 10.26 11.38 2.90
C VAL A 14 10.06 12.87 2.66
N VAL A 15 9.60 13.61 3.67
CA VAL A 15 9.43 15.06 3.59
C VAL A 15 10.76 15.74 3.21
N GLN A 16 11.87 15.37 3.86
CA GLN A 16 13.19 15.90 3.56
C GLN A 16 13.63 15.61 2.13
N TYR A 17 13.43 14.40 1.62
CA TYR A 17 13.75 14.04 0.23
C TYR A 17 12.95 14.86 -0.78
N PHE A 18 11.68 15.11 -0.52
CA PHE A 18 10.89 15.99 -1.37
C PHE A 18 11.37 17.45 -1.31
N LYS A 19 11.75 17.95 -0.14
CA LYS A 19 12.34 19.30 -0.01
C LYS A 19 13.62 19.44 -0.81
N ASP A 20 14.52 18.44 -0.72
CA ASP A 20 15.75 18.42 -1.50
C ASP A 20 15.46 18.40 -3.01
N ALA A 21 14.45 17.63 -3.44
CA ALA A 21 14.09 17.49 -4.85
C ALA A 21 13.42 18.75 -5.43
N VAL A 22 12.53 19.42 -4.69
CA VAL A 22 11.86 20.65 -5.18
C VAL A 22 12.79 21.86 -5.12
N GLY A 23 13.82 21.81 -4.27
CA GLY A 23 14.82 22.85 -4.13
C GLY A 23 14.26 24.20 -3.63
N PRO A 24 15.04 25.30 -3.74
CA PRO A 24 14.69 26.58 -3.13
C PRO A 24 13.50 27.32 -3.82
N SER A 25 13.11 26.88 -5.00
CA SER A 25 11.99 27.48 -5.75
C SER A 25 10.65 26.79 -5.52
N GLY A 26 10.62 25.69 -4.81
CA GLY A 26 9.43 24.92 -4.48
C GLY A 26 9.17 24.88 -2.98
N LYS A 27 8.02 24.31 -2.60
CA LYS A 27 7.64 24.07 -1.21
C LYS A 27 7.04 22.69 -1.03
N VAL A 28 7.30 22.10 0.13
CA VAL A 28 6.66 20.85 0.57
C VAL A 28 5.67 21.18 1.67
N PHE A 29 4.41 20.92 1.38
CA PHE A 29 3.29 20.98 2.32
C PHE A 29 2.98 19.57 2.81
N VAL A 30 2.52 19.46 4.03
CA VAL A 30 2.09 18.16 4.58
C VAL A 30 0.78 18.31 5.35
N THR A 31 0.04 17.21 5.44
CA THR A 31 -1.15 17.12 6.30
C THR A 31 -1.08 15.90 7.20
N ASP A 32 -1.76 15.99 8.33
CA ASP A 32 -2.02 14.87 9.22
C ASP A 32 -3.29 15.16 10.04
N CYS A 33 -3.96 14.14 10.55
CA CYS A 33 -5.09 14.32 11.47
C CYS A 33 -4.62 14.53 12.91
N SER A 34 -3.36 14.33 13.21
CA SER A 34 -2.75 14.46 14.53
C SER A 34 -1.74 15.62 14.56
N PRO A 35 -1.87 16.60 15.46
CA PRO A 35 -0.85 17.64 15.62
C PRO A 35 0.47 17.09 16.18
N TYR A 36 0.51 15.84 16.59
CA TYR A 36 1.70 15.19 17.15
C TYR A 36 2.48 14.39 16.11
N ALA A 37 2.10 14.42 14.84
CA ALA A 37 2.84 13.80 13.75
C ALA A 37 4.18 14.53 13.55
N PRO A 38 5.35 13.90 13.81
CA PRO A 38 6.63 14.61 13.79
C PRO A 38 7.02 15.13 12.40
N ALA A 39 6.58 14.47 11.34
CA ALA A 39 6.88 14.90 9.97
C ALA A 39 6.23 16.25 9.59
N LEU A 40 5.20 16.71 10.31
CA LEU A 40 4.62 18.04 10.13
C LEU A 40 5.68 19.15 10.28
N TYR A 41 6.60 18.96 11.22
CA TYR A 41 7.56 19.98 11.62
C TYR A 41 8.83 20.03 10.74
N ASP A 42 8.97 19.07 9.82
CA ASP A 42 10.04 19.07 8.81
C ASP A 42 9.63 19.76 7.50
N ALA A 43 8.33 19.96 7.30
CA ALA A 43 7.79 20.57 6.08
C ALA A 43 7.95 22.10 6.07
N ASP A 44 7.73 22.72 4.90
CA ASP A 44 7.71 24.18 4.79
C ASP A 44 6.40 24.78 5.32
N SER A 45 5.31 24.01 5.27
CA SER A 45 4.01 24.35 5.85
C SER A 45 3.21 23.09 6.11
N PHE A 46 2.25 23.16 7.05
CA PHE A 46 1.38 22.03 7.34
C PHE A 46 -0.05 22.46 7.68
N CYS A 47 -0.99 21.55 7.51
CA CYS A 47 -2.37 21.69 7.97
C CYS A 47 -2.78 20.45 8.77
N ILE A 48 -3.54 20.67 9.85
CA ILE A 48 -4.25 19.57 10.54
C ILE A 48 -5.60 19.44 9.87
N VAL A 49 -5.90 18.22 9.41
CA VAL A 49 -7.10 17.90 8.64
C VAL A 49 -7.91 16.80 9.34
N PRO A 50 -9.20 16.63 9.02
CA PRO A 50 -9.98 15.49 9.50
C PRO A 50 -9.33 14.15 9.14
N ARG A 51 -9.83 13.07 9.72
CA ARG A 51 -9.43 11.71 9.26
C ARG A 51 -9.97 11.49 7.85
N MET A 52 -9.21 10.75 7.02
CA MET A 52 -9.62 10.43 5.64
C MET A 52 -10.97 9.70 5.53
N THR A 53 -11.47 9.12 6.63
CA THR A 53 -12.78 8.45 6.72
C THR A 53 -13.91 9.41 7.10
N GLU A 54 -13.61 10.65 7.43
CA GLU A 54 -14.61 11.65 7.84
C GLU A 54 -15.18 12.38 6.63
N PRO A 55 -16.48 12.73 6.68
CA PRO A 55 -17.11 13.54 5.63
C PRO A 55 -16.38 14.89 5.45
N GLY A 56 -16.21 15.29 4.19
CA GLY A 56 -15.58 16.57 3.85
C GLY A 56 -14.05 16.54 3.79
N TYR A 57 -13.40 15.42 4.13
CA TYR A 57 -11.95 15.28 4.06
C TYR A 57 -11.39 15.69 2.69
N ILE A 58 -11.91 15.09 1.62
CA ILE A 58 -11.44 15.36 0.25
C ILE A 58 -11.66 16.81 -0.17
N ASP A 59 -12.81 17.40 0.19
CA ASP A 59 -13.11 18.80 -0.11
C ASP A 59 -12.10 19.75 0.55
N GLU A 60 -11.69 19.42 1.78
CA GLU A 60 -10.66 20.20 2.49
C GLU A 60 -9.29 20.05 1.82
N ILE A 61 -8.88 18.84 1.44
CA ILE A 61 -7.62 18.61 0.71
C ILE A 61 -7.61 19.37 -0.63
N ILE A 62 -8.70 19.32 -1.40
CA ILE A 62 -8.82 20.06 -2.67
C ILE A 62 -8.75 21.57 -2.40
N THR A 63 -9.35 22.07 -1.33
CA THR A 63 -9.27 23.46 -0.93
C THR A 63 -7.84 23.89 -0.61
N ILE A 64 -7.10 23.07 0.14
CA ILE A 64 -5.67 23.29 0.40
C ILE A 64 -4.89 23.33 -0.92
N CYS A 65 -5.11 22.34 -1.80
CA CYS A 65 -4.44 22.27 -3.10
C CYS A 65 -4.62 23.54 -3.92
N LYS A 66 -5.86 24.05 -3.98
CA LYS A 66 -6.20 25.30 -4.68
C LYS A 66 -5.56 26.52 -4.06
N ASN A 67 -5.65 26.68 -2.74
CA ASN A 67 -5.17 27.87 -2.02
C ASN A 67 -3.65 27.97 -2.06
N GLU A 68 -2.95 26.84 -1.88
CA GLU A 68 -1.50 26.76 -1.81
C GLU A 68 -0.86 26.52 -3.20
N ARG A 69 -1.69 26.44 -4.25
CA ARG A 69 -1.24 26.16 -5.64
C ARG A 69 -0.35 24.93 -5.70
N ILE A 70 -0.88 23.83 -5.20
CA ILE A 70 -0.17 22.55 -5.18
C ILE A 70 -0.11 21.98 -6.60
N ASP A 71 1.08 21.67 -7.07
CA ASP A 71 1.31 21.05 -8.37
C ASP A 71 1.10 19.54 -8.33
N GLY A 72 1.47 18.90 -7.22
CA GLY A 72 1.33 17.46 -7.05
C GLY A 72 0.92 17.06 -5.63
N VAL A 73 0.02 16.10 -5.51
CA VAL A 73 -0.44 15.53 -4.24
C VAL A 73 -0.20 14.02 -4.20
N LEU A 74 0.28 13.51 -3.08
CA LEU A 74 0.49 12.08 -2.84
C LEU A 74 0.13 11.70 -1.41
N SER A 75 -0.13 10.42 -1.22
CA SER A 75 -0.26 9.79 0.09
C SER A 75 0.76 8.67 0.26
N LEU A 76 1.04 8.32 1.52
CA LEU A 76 1.92 7.24 1.93
C LEU A 76 1.16 6.11 2.64
N ILE A 77 -0.18 6.12 2.55
CA ILE A 77 -1.06 5.07 3.10
C ILE A 77 -2.05 4.56 2.06
N ASP A 78 -2.20 3.23 2.01
CA ASP A 78 -2.90 2.53 0.93
C ASP A 78 -4.36 2.98 0.72
N PRO A 79 -5.23 3.07 1.74
CA PRO A 79 -6.61 3.52 1.53
C PRO A 79 -6.73 4.95 1.02
N GLU A 80 -5.80 5.83 1.41
CA GLU A 80 -5.80 7.22 0.97
C GLU A 80 -5.32 7.37 -0.48
N LEU A 81 -4.41 6.47 -0.94
CA LEU A 81 -4.04 6.38 -2.36
C LEU A 81 -5.25 6.04 -3.24
N SER A 82 -6.09 5.09 -2.81
CA SER A 82 -7.33 4.76 -3.51
C SER A 82 -8.28 5.95 -3.54
N LEU A 83 -8.44 6.64 -2.41
CA LEU A 83 -9.28 7.83 -2.30
C LEU A 83 -8.80 8.95 -3.25
N LEU A 84 -7.51 9.24 -3.28
CA LEU A 84 -6.92 10.20 -4.22
C LEU A 84 -7.18 9.81 -5.69
N ALA A 85 -7.01 8.54 -6.00
CA ALA A 85 -7.23 8.03 -7.36
C ALA A 85 -8.70 8.13 -7.79
N GLN A 86 -9.65 7.93 -6.85
CA GLN A 86 -11.08 8.09 -7.08
C GLN A 86 -11.45 9.54 -7.45
N TYR A 87 -10.87 10.51 -6.77
CA TYR A 87 -11.14 11.94 -6.96
C TYR A 87 -10.12 12.65 -7.86
N LYS A 88 -9.35 11.90 -8.64
CA LYS A 88 -8.29 12.43 -9.51
C LYS A 88 -8.74 13.60 -10.37
N LYS A 89 -9.94 13.53 -10.96
CA LYS A 89 -10.47 14.60 -11.83
C LYS A 89 -10.75 15.89 -11.08
N ASP A 90 -11.15 15.81 -9.81
CA ASP A 90 -11.44 16.98 -8.98
C ASP A 90 -10.15 17.71 -8.60
N PHE A 91 -9.06 16.97 -8.34
CA PHE A 91 -7.73 17.52 -8.16
C PHE A 91 -7.20 18.17 -9.45
N GLU A 92 -7.34 17.50 -10.60
CA GLU A 92 -6.95 18.04 -11.91
C GLU A 92 -7.70 19.33 -12.24
N ALA A 93 -8.97 19.46 -11.84
CA ALA A 93 -9.77 20.66 -12.05
C ALA A 93 -9.24 21.90 -11.30
N VAL A 94 -8.48 21.70 -10.22
CA VAL A 94 -7.80 22.78 -9.49
C VAL A 94 -6.32 22.93 -9.85
N GLY A 95 -5.84 22.18 -10.86
CA GLY A 95 -4.47 22.23 -11.35
C GLY A 95 -3.47 21.35 -10.61
N THR A 96 -3.95 20.41 -9.79
CA THR A 96 -3.11 19.50 -8.99
C THR A 96 -3.06 18.12 -9.62
N THR A 97 -1.87 17.57 -9.81
CA THR A 97 -1.67 16.19 -10.28
C THR A 97 -1.67 15.22 -9.10
N VAL A 98 -2.52 14.20 -9.15
CA VAL A 98 -2.46 13.08 -8.21
C VAL A 98 -1.29 12.16 -8.59
N ILE A 99 -0.32 12.03 -7.68
CA ILE A 99 0.86 11.17 -7.83
C ILE A 99 0.53 9.82 -7.18
N GLY A 100 0.20 8.83 -8.00
CA GLY A 100 -0.20 7.50 -7.54
C GLY A 100 -0.67 6.61 -8.68
N SER A 101 -1.05 5.40 -8.33
CA SER A 101 -1.56 4.39 -9.26
C SER A 101 -3.01 4.68 -9.68
N SER A 102 -3.52 3.92 -10.66
CA SER A 102 -4.93 3.99 -11.05
C SER A 102 -5.84 3.52 -9.92
N TYR A 103 -7.08 4.02 -9.88
CA TYR A 103 -8.10 3.60 -8.91
C TYR A 103 -8.29 2.09 -8.91
N MET A 104 -8.38 1.47 -10.10
CA MET A 104 -8.52 0.02 -10.25
C MET A 104 -7.37 -0.75 -9.59
N LEU A 105 -6.13 -0.29 -9.78
CA LEU A 105 -4.96 -0.93 -9.17
C LEU A 105 -4.94 -0.74 -7.65
N CYS A 106 -5.28 0.45 -7.15
CA CYS A 106 -5.36 0.70 -5.72
C CYS A 106 -6.40 -0.20 -5.05
N GLU A 107 -7.60 -0.31 -5.60
CA GLU A 107 -8.67 -1.18 -5.07
C GLU A 107 -8.28 -2.65 -5.11
N MET A 108 -7.68 -3.10 -6.22
CA MET A 108 -7.19 -4.48 -6.35
C MET A 108 -6.10 -4.79 -5.32
N ALA A 109 -5.19 -3.85 -5.05
CA ALA A 109 -4.14 -4.03 -4.06
C ALA A 109 -4.67 -4.08 -2.62
N LEU A 110 -5.81 -3.46 -2.34
CA LEU A 110 -6.49 -3.52 -1.04
C LEU A 110 -7.30 -4.81 -0.83
N ASP A 111 -7.65 -5.53 -1.90
CA ASP A 111 -8.42 -6.78 -1.87
C ASP A 111 -7.52 -7.97 -2.26
N LYS A 112 -7.07 -8.74 -1.26
CA LYS A 112 -6.17 -9.88 -1.46
C LYS A 112 -6.75 -10.98 -2.34
N TRP A 113 -8.09 -11.12 -2.37
CA TRP A 113 -8.77 -12.06 -3.26
C TRP A 113 -8.81 -11.56 -4.72
N ALA A 114 -9.08 -10.28 -4.92
CA ALA A 114 -9.03 -9.68 -6.26
C ALA A 114 -7.60 -9.75 -6.83
N MET A 115 -6.58 -9.46 -6.02
CA MET A 115 -5.18 -9.60 -6.42
C MET A 115 -4.81 -11.04 -6.77
N TYR A 116 -5.22 -12.02 -5.95
CA TYR A 116 -4.99 -13.45 -6.22
C TYR A 116 -5.59 -13.88 -7.57
N ASN A 117 -6.86 -13.52 -7.82
CA ASN A 117 -7.53 -13.86 -9.08
C ASN A 117 -6.80 -13.23 -10.27
N TRP A 118 -6.47 -11.94 -10.18
CA TRP A 118 -5.78 -11.25 -11.27
C TRP A 118 -4.42 -11.89 -11.57
N LEU A 119 -3.61 -12.16 -10.54
CA LEU A 119 -2.32 -12.81 -10.70
C LEU A 119 -2.45 -14.19 -11.35
N THR A 120 -3.41 -14.99 -10.88
CA THR A 120 -3.65 -16.35 -11.40
C THR A 120 -4.13 -16.31 -12.87
N GLU A 121 -5.06 -15.42 -13.20
CA GLU A 121 -5.58 -15.24 -14.56
C GLU A 121 -4.49 -14.80 -15.55
N HIS A 122 -3.47 -14.07 -15.07
CA HIS A 122 -2.34 -13.61 -15.88
C HIS A 122 -1.12 -14.55 -15.82
N GLY A 123 -1.26 -15.72 -15.19
CA GLY A 123 -0.21 -16.76 -15.15
C GLY A 123 0.94 -16.49 -14.18
N TYR A 124 0.76 -15.55 -13.24
CA TYR A 124 1.75 -15.30 -12.20
C TYR A 124 1.60 -16.30 -11.05
N HIS A 125 2.73 -16.75 -10.52
CA HIS A 125 2.74 -17.57 -9.32
C HIS A 125 2.41 -16.72 -8.09
N CYS A 126 1.44 -17.20 -7.30
CA CYS A 126 1.07 -16.56 -6.03
C CYS A 126 0.59 -17.62 -5.03
N ALA A 127 0.57 -17.25 -3.75
CA ALA A 127 0.07 -18.13 -2.70
C ALA A 127 -1.40 -18.48 -2.92
N LYS A 128 -1.75 -19.75 -2.91
CA LYS A 128 -3.14 -20.21 -3.06
C LYS A 128 -4.02 -19.58 -2.00
N THR A 129 -5.14 -19.03 -2.41
CA THR A 129 -6.01 -18.22 -1.56
C THR A 129 -7.46 -18.69 -1.66
N TYR A 130 -8.14 -18.80 -0.53
CA TYR A 130 -9.51 -19.31 -0.43
C TYR A 130 -10.38 -18.33 0.37
N VAL A 131 -11.54 -17.98 -0.19
CA VAL A 131 -12.58 -17.14 0.45
C VAL A 131 -13.77 -17.96 0.95
N GLN A 132 -13.80 -19.25 0.64
CA GLN A 132 -14.80 -20.20 1.12
C GLN A 132 -14.08 -21.33 1.85
N PHE A 133 -14.53 -21.61 3.08
CA PHE A 133 -13.90 -22.65 3.89
C PHE A 133 -13.98 -24.03 3.23
N SER A 134 -15.11 -24.36 2.61
CA SER A 134 -15.30 -25.62 1.90
C SER A 134 -14.36 -25.82 0.69
N ALA A 135 -14.00 -24.73 0.00
CA ALA A 135 -13.01 -24.79 -1.07
C ALA A 135 -11.60 -25.09 -0.54
N PHE A 136 -11.27 -24.53 0.61
CA PHE A 136 -10.01 -24.84 1.30
C PHE A 136 -9.98 -26.29 1.80
N GLU A 137 -11.07 -26.82 2.39
CA GLU A 137 -11.17 -28.20 2.82
C GLU A 137 -10.95 -29.18 1.65
N GLN A 138 -11.55 -28.89 0.51
CA GLN A 138 -11.38 -29.72 -0.68
C GLN A 138 -9.92 -29.67 -1.17
N ALA A 139 -9.33 -28.49 -1.29
CA ALA A 139 -7.93 -28.33 -1.72
C ALA A 139 -6.93 -29.02 -0.78
N LEU A 140 -7.23 -29.05 0.54
CA LEU A 140 -6.43 -29.77 1.50
C LEU A 140 -6.57 -31.29 1.31
N ALA A 141 -7.78 -31.80 1.07
CA ALA A 141 -8.04 -33.22 0.80
C ALA A 141 -7.37 -33.68 -0.50
N ASP A 142 -7.33 -32.81 -1.51
CA ASP A 142 -6.69 -33.10 -2.80
C ASP A 142 -5.16 -32.93 -2.76
N GLY A 143 -4.60 -32.49 -1.63
CA GLY A 143 -3.17 -32.27 -1.45
C GLY A 143 -2.63 -31.03 -2.20
N GLU A 144 -3.51 -30.12 -2.58
CA GLU A 144 -3.11 -28.88 -3.27
C GLU A 144 -2.52 -27.84 -2.33
N VAL A 145 -2.91 -27.87 -1.06
CA VAL A 145 -2.41 -27.03 0.01
C VAL A 145 -2.15 -27.89 1.25
N ALA A 146 -1.27 -27.45 2.12
CA ALA A 146 -0.93 -28.17 3.35
C ALA A 146 -0.81 -27.16 4.50
N PHE A 147 -0.97 -27.65 5.74
CA PHE A 147 -0.64 -26.87 6.91
C PHE A 147 0.88 -26.67 7.05
N PRO A 148 1.30 -25.52 7.63
CA PRO A 148 0.45 -24.44 8.15
C PRO A 148 -0.12 -23.54 7.05
N VAL A 149 -1.19 -22.80 7.36
CA VAL A 149 -1.77 -21.78 6.50
C VAL A 149 -1.91 -20.45 7.26
N PHE A 150 -2.03 -19.35 6.52
CA PHE A 150 -2.44 -18.09 7.11
C PHE A 150 -3.95 -17.89 7.03
N VAL A 151 -4.54 -17.38 8.13
CA VAL A 151 -5.92 -16.89 8.17
C VAL A 151 -5.84 -15.39 8.47
N LYS A 152 -6.39 -14.57 7.57
CA LYS A 152 -6.27 -13.11 7.63
C LYS A 152 -7.45 -12.40 6.96
N PRO A 153 -7.69 -11.11 7.28
CA PRO A 153 -8.70 -10.33 6.58
C PRO A 153 -8.41 -10.23 5.07
N ARG A 154 -9.45 -10.38 4.26
CA ARG A 154 -9.42 -10.16 2.81
C ARG A 154 -8.97 -8.74 2.48
N PHE A 155 -9.53 -7.75 3.18
CA PHE A 155 -9.25 -6.34 2.98
C PHE A 155 -8.26 -5.80 4.02
N GLY A 156 -7.59 -4.70 3.68
CA GLY A 156 -6.69 -3.98 4.57
C GLY A 156 -5.21 -4.32 4.40
N SER A 157 -4.38 -3.59 5.15
CA SER A 157 -2.91 -3.61 5.11
C SER A 157 -2.31 -3.71 6.52
N ALA A 158 -1.02 -3.46 6.67
CA ALA A 158 -0.28 -3.39 7.93
C ALA A 158 -0.28 -4.68 8.78
N SER A 159 -0.49 -5.84 8.17
CA SER A 159 -0.45 -7.17 8.86
C SER A 159 -1.39 -7.30 10.07
N LEU A 160 -2.48 -6.53 10.11
CA LEU A 160 -3.45 -6.60 11.20
C LEU A 160 -4.26 -7.90 11.11
N HIS A 161 -4.48 -8.55 12.26
CA HIS A 161 -5.29 -9.77 12.40
C HIS A 161 -4.85 -10.96 11.53
N ILE A 162 -3.56 -11.05 11.19
CA ILE A 162 -3.00 -12.22 10.53
C ILE A 162 -2.66 -13.26 11.57
N SER A 163 -3.15 -14.48 11.39
CA SER A 163 -2.86 -15.62 12.26
C SER A 163 -2.39 -16.81 11.44
N LYS A 164 -1.45 -17.57 11.99
CA LYS A 164 -0.99 -18.83 11.42
C LYS A 164 -1.79 -19.96 12.05
N ALA A 165 -2.37 -20.83 11.24
CA ALA A 165 -3.08 -22.03 11.68
C ALA A 165 -2.23 -23.26 11.33
N GLU A 166 -2.02 -24.13 12.30
CA GLU A 166 -1.22 -25.34 12.16
C GLU A 166 -2.10 -26.58 11.88
N ASP A 167 -3.42 -26.44 12.05
CA ASP A 167 -4.40 -27.50 11.90
C ASP A 167 -5.79 -26.97 11.49
N MET A 168 -6.69 -27.90 11.16
CA MET A 168 -8.04 -27.61 10.67
C MET A 168 -8.90 -26.92 11.74
N GLU A 169 -8.80 -27.31 13.00
CA GLU A 169 -9.61 -26.75 14.09
C GLU A 169 -9.27 -25.28 14.28
N THR A 170 -7.99 -24.96 14.33
CA THR A 170 -7.48 -23.57 14.41
C THR A 170 -7.90 -22.74 13.20
N ALA A 171 -7.76 -23.30 11.99
CA ALA A 171 -8.16 -22.61 10.76
C ALA A 171 -9.65 -22.31 10.73
N ALA A 172 -10.51 -23.27 11.11
CA ALA A 172 -11.96 -23.10 11.18
C ALA A 172 -12.36 -22.05 12.21
N PHE A 173 -11.77 -22.10 13.40
CA PHE A 173 -12.02 -21.12 14.46
C PHE A 173 -11.68 -19.70 14.00
N LEU A 174 -10.49 -19.49 13.47
CA LEU A 174 -10.04 -18.16 13.00
C LEU A 174 -10.88 -17.64 11.84
N PHE A 175 -11.21 -18.50 10.90
CA PHE A 175 -12.01 -18.12 9.72
C PHE A 175 -13.44 -17.70 10.07
N GLN A 176 -14.05 -18.33 11.07
CA GLN A 176 -15.41 -18.03 11.51
C GLN A 176 -15.48 -16.84 12.47
N HIS A 177 -14.35 -16.47 13.08
CA HIS A 177 -14.33 -15.48 14.17
C HIS A 177 -14.55 -14.03 13.71
N GLN A 178 -14.25 -13.74 12.45
CA GLN A 178 -14.42 -12.42 11.85
C GLN A 178 -15.01 -12.53 10.43
N PRO A 179 -15.76 -11.53 9.98
CA PRO A 179 -16.24 -11.46 8.59
C PRO A 179 -15.06 -11.24 7.61
N ASP A 180 -15.28 -11.62 6.37
CA ASP A 180 -14.36 -11.36 5.26
C ASP A 180 -12.92 -11.90 5.46
N MET A 181 -12.80 -13.04 6.14
CA MET A 181 -11.50 -13.72 6.26
C MET A 181 -11.18 -14.52 4.99
N ILE A 182 -9.90 -14.65 4.71
CA ILE A 182 -9.35 -15.57 3.71
C ILE A 182 -8.39 -16.54 4.37
N ILE A 183 -8.27 -17.73 3.76
CA ILE A 183 -7.21 -18.68 4.07
C ILE A 183 -6.20 -18.60 2.93
N GLN A 184 -4.93 -18.50 3.26
CA GLN A 184 -3.86 -18.41 2.27
C GLN A 184 -2.72 -19.39 2.60
N GLU A 185 -2.22 -20.03 1.57
CA GLU A 185 -1.04 -20.89 1.62
C GLU A 185 0.13 -20.20 2.33
N PHE A 186 0.80 -20.94 3.21
CA PHE A 186 2.04 -20.49 3.84
C PHE A 186 3.22 -20.78 2.93
N LEU A 187 3.83 -19.75 2.39
CA LEU A 187 5.05 -19.88 1.60
C LEU A 187 6.26 -19.90 2.53
N ASN A 188 6.99 -21.00 2.52
CA ASN A 188 8.17 -21.19 3.33
C ASN A 188 9.42 -20.78 2.55
N GLY A 189 9.84 -19.54 2.64
CA GLY A 189 11.00 -19.01 1.94
C GLY A 189 11.48 -17.69 2.53
N GLN A 190 12.61 -17.21 2.01
CA GLN A 190 13.11 -15.88 2.34
C GLN A 190 12.19 -14.83 1.75
N GLU A 191 11.60 -14.01 2.59
CA GLU A 191 10.78 -12.89 2.12
C GLU A 191 11.66 -11.81 1.50
N ILE A 192 11.32 -11.44 0.27
CA ILE A 192 11.95 -10.35 -0.45
C ILE A 192 10.92 -9.24 -0.72
N GLY A 193 11.40 -8.01 -0.75
CA GLY A 193 10.62 -6.84 -1.20
C GLY A 193 11.16 -6.34 -2.53
N ALA A 194 10.27 -5.89 -3.40
CA ALA A 194 10.62 -5.17 -4.60
C ALA A 194 9.87 -3.84 -4.61
N ASP A 195 10.61 -2.76 -4.79
CA ASP A 195 10.06 -1.42 -4.96
C ASP A 195 10.31 -1.02 -6.42
N VAL A 196 9.25 -0.69 -7.14
CA VAL A 196 9.30 -0.34 -8.57
C VAL A 196 8.66 1.02 -8.76
N TYR A 197 9.37 1.91 -9.43
CA TYR A 197 8.86 3.22 -9.79
C TYR A 197 8.66 3.32 -11.31
N THR A 198 7.41 3.55 -11.68
CA THR A 198 7.02 3.79 -13.07
C THR A 198 6.80 5.28 -13.28
N ASP A 199 7.47 5.86 -14.26
CA ASP A 199 7.29 7.26 -14.61
C ASP A 199 5.87 7.52 -15.14
N MET A 200 5.20 8.49 -14.55
CA MET A 200 3.78 8.78 -14.84
C MET A 200 3.57 9.34 -16.27
N LEU A 201 4.60 9.91 -16.90
CA LEU A 201 4.48 10.51 -18.23
C LEU A 201 4.75 9.48 -19.31
N SER A 202 5.81 8.70 -19.18
CA SER A 202 6.22 7.71 -20.19
C SER A 202 5.60 6.34 -20.00
N GLY A 203 5.15 6.00 -18.77
CA GLY A 203 4.68 4.67 -18.40
C GLY A 203 5.80 3.62 -18.28
N HIS A 204 7.07 4.03 -18.38
CA HIS A 204 8.19 3.11 -18.25
C HIS A 204 8.69 2.99 -16.80
N VAL A 205 9.15 1.80 -16.45
CA VAL A 205 9.88 1.59 -15.20
C VAL A 205 11.22 2.31 -15.29
N VAL A 206 11.47 3.26 -14.38
CA VAL A 206 12.69 4.08 -14.33
C VAL A 206 13.56 3.76 -13.14
N ALA A 207 13.03 3.08 -12.13
CA ALA A 207 13.80 2.58 -11.00
C ALA A 207 13.19 1.29 -10.46
N ALA A 208 14.04 0.34 -10.14
CA ALA A 208 13.66 -0.88 -9.44
C ALA A 208 14.69 -1.17 -8.33
N PHE A 209 14.21 -1.60 -7.19
CA PHE A 209 15.03 -1.92 -6.02
C PHE A 209 14.52 -3.19 -5.36
N THR A 210 15.43 -4.11 -5.05
CA THR A 210 15.09 -5.37 -4.37
C THR A 210 15.86 -5.51 -3.07
N LYS A 211 15.20 -6.10 -2.07
CA LYS A 211 15.73 -6.25 -0.71
C LYS A 211 15.30 -7.58 -0.07
N ASN A 212 16.21 -8.24 0.59
CA ASN A 212 15.90 -9.30 1.55
C ASN A 212 15.39 -8.66 2.84
N LYS A 213 14.19 -8.98 3.25
CA LYS A 213 13.60 -8.52 4.52
C LYS A 213 14.19 -9.34 5.67
N LEU A 214 14.95 -8.72 6.56
CA LEU A 214 15.61 -9.38 7.68
C LEU A 214 14.80 -9.29 8.96
N VAL A 215 14.21 -8.13 9.22
CA VAL A 215 13.43 -7.87 10.43
C VAL A 215 12.19 -7.09 10.04
N MET A 216 11.04 -7.59 10.47
CA MET A 216 9.76 -6.90 10.35
C MET A 216 9.35 -6.30 11.70
N ARG A 217 8.79 -5.09 11.68
CA ARG A 217 8.23 -4.42 12.86
C ARG A 217 6.91 -3.76 12.48
N ALA A 218 5.85 -4.08 13.21
CA ALA A 218 4.51 -3.52 12.99
C ALA A 218 4.02 -3.58 11.53
N GLY A 219 4.34 -4.69 10.83
CA GLY A 219 3.94 -4.89 9.43
C GLY A 219 4.85 -4.21 8.39
N GLU A 220 5.86 -3.46 8.82
CA GLU A 220 6.81 -2.78 7.94
C GLU A 220 8.22 -3.41 8.03
N THR A 221 9.03 -3.23 7.00
CA THR A 221 10.41 -3.72 7.00
C THR A 221 11.28 -2.78 7.82
N ASP A 222 11.74 -3.27 8.98
CA ASP A 222 12.66 -2.52 9.87
C ASP A 222 14.13 -2.63 9.42
N LYS A 223 14.55 -3.83 8.97
CA LYS A 223 15.89 -4.07 8.46
C LYS A 223 15.86 -4.90 7.19
N ALA A 224 16.62 -4.48 6.22
CA ALA A 224 16.77 -5.17 4.94
C ALA A 224 18.21 -5.06 4.40
N ILE A 225 18.56 -5.99 3.53
CA ILE A 225 19.79 -5.93 2.73
C ILE A 225 19.38 -5.89 1.26
N SER A 226 19.86 -4.89 0.54
CA SER A 226 19.64 -4.80 -0.91
C SER A 226 20.43 -5.89 -1.65
N PHE A 227 19.86 -6.39 -2.71
CA PHE A 227 20.52 -7.29 -3.65
C PHE A 227 20.06 -7.00 -5.07
N LYS A 228 20.76 -7.54 -6.05
CA LYS A 228 20.37 -7.49 -7.46
C LYS A 228 20.19 -8.91 -7.96
N ASP A 229 19.09 -9.12 -8.68
CA ASP A 229 18.79 -10.37 -9.38
C ASP A 229 18.18 -10.01 -10.73
N GLU A 230 18.89 -10.34 -11.81
CA GLU A 230 18.49 -9.98 -13.18
C GLU A 230 17.20 -10.68 -13.62
N GLN A 231 16.95 -11.90 -13.15
CA GLN A 231 15.71 -12.63 -13.46
C GLN A 231 14.52 -11.96 -12.75
N LEU A 232 14.70 -11.58 -11.50
CA LEU A 232 13.67 -10.87 -10.75
C LEU A 232 13.41 -9.49 -11.35
N PHE A 233 14.45 -8.75 -11.74
CA PHE A 233 14.29 -7.48 -12.43
C PHE A 233 13.52 -7.62 -13.75
N ALA A 234 13.83 -8.66 -14.55
CA ALA A 234 13.10 -8.90 -15.79
C ALA A 234 11.62 -9.27 -15.57
N LEU A 235 11.29 -9.86 -14.41
CA LEU A 235 9.90 -10.18 -14.05
C LEU A 235 9.10 -8.94 -13.62
N ILE A 236 9.73 -7.98 -12.93
CA ILE A 236 9.06 -6.83 -12.30
C ILE A 236 9.19 -5.53 -13.12
N SER A 237 9.90 -5.53 -14.23
CA SER A 237 10.08 -4.39 -15.13
C SER A 237 9.37 -4.61 -16.46
#